data_f8b36c1149ea9d97b9d5c29df43971da
#
_entry.id   f8b36c1149ea9d97b9d5c29df43971da
#
_cell.length_a   1.000
_cell.length_b   1.000
_cell.length_c   1.000
_cell.angle_alpha   90.00
_cell.angle_beta   90.00
_cell.angle_gamma   90.00
#
_symmetry.space_group_name_H-M   'P 1'
#
loop_
_entity.id
_entity.type
_entity.pdbx_description
1 polymer ?
#
loop_
_entity_poly.entity_id
_entity_poly.type
_entity_poly.pdbx_seq_one_letter_code
_entity_poly.pdbx_strand_id
1 'polypeptide(L)'
;MSSVFYSPEAESDLLGIAEYIARDKPEAARSWIHKIRIVCQALAIQPTLGEARTEFGVSGCRSFSVGHYVIFFRPKEEGIEVARVIHGSRDLRSL
;
A
#
# COMPACT_ATOMS: atom_id res chain seq x y z
N MET A 1 -9.47 0.86 -18.19
CA MET A 1 -9.73 0.24 -16.88
C MET A 1 -8.61 0.50 -15.91
N SER A 2 -8.96 0.75 -14.67
CA SER A 2 -7.94 1.05 -13.66
C SER A 2 -7.43 -0.24 -13.04
N SER A 3 -6.12 -0.46 -13.15
CA SER A 3 -5.46 -1.67 -12.66
C SER A 3 -4.56 -1.37 -11.47
N VAL A 4 -4.39 -2.36 -10.60
CA VAL A 4 -3.46 -2.29 -9.48
C VAL A 4 -2.37 -3.33 -9.70
N PHE A 5 -1.12 -2.87 -9.75
CA PHE A 5 0.04 -3.74 -9.84
C PHE A 5 0.77 -3.69 -8.50
N TYR A 6 1.08 -4.85 -7.94
CA TYR A 6 1.84 -4.92 -6.69
C TYR A 6 3.27 -5.31 -7.03
N SER A 7 4.22 -4.51 -6.57
CA SER A 7 5.63 -4.88 -6.72
C SER A 7 5.93 -6.15 -5.91
N PRO A 8 7.00 -6.87 -6.22
CA PRO A 8 7.40 -8.00 -5.40
C PRO A 8 7.59 -7.64 -3.93
N GLU A 9 8.15 -6.45 -3.67
CA GLU A 9 8.31 -5.94 -2.30
C GLU A 9 6.98 -5.71 -1.62
N ALA A 10 6.00 -5.15 -2.33
CA ALA A 10 4.68 -4.91 -1.78
C ALA A 10 3.96 -6.23 -1.48
N GLU A 11 4.09 -7.21 -2.36
CA GLU A 11 3.50 -8.54 -2.13
C GLU A 11 4.12 -9.20 -0.91
N SER A 12 5.44 -9.08 -0.75
CA SER A 12 6.15 -9.58 0.42
C SER A 12 5.67 -8.87 1.70
N ASP A 13 5.51 -7.54 1.62
CA ASP A 13 4.98 -6.76 2.75
C ASP A 13 3.58 -7.25 3.16
N LEU A 14 2.69 -7.42 2.19
CA LEU A 14 1.32 -7.86 2.45
C LEU A 14 1.29 -9.24 3.10
N LEU A 15 2.10 -10.17 2.59
CA LEU A 15 2.17 -11.51 3.13
C LEU A 15 2.69 -11.48 4.57
N GLY A 16 3.76 -10.74 4.81
CA GLY A 16 4.35 -10.64 6.15
C GLY A 16 3.39 -10.05 7.18
N ILE A 17 2.67 -8.99 6.79
CA ILE A 17 1.68 -8.36 7.67
C ILE A 17 0.51 -9.31 7.93
N ALA A 18 0.01 -9.96 6.88
CA ALA A 18 -1.09 -10.91 7.03
C ALA A 18 -0.71 -12.07 7.95
N GLU A 19 0.49 -12.62 7.81
CA GLU A 19 0.98 -13.68 8.68
C GLU A 19 1.07 -13.21 10.14
N TYR A 20 1.56 -12.00 10.34
CA TYR A 20 1.66 -11.42 11.67
C TYR A 20 0.28 -11.30 12.33
N ILE A 21 -0.71 -10.77 11.60
CA ILE A 21 -2.07 -10.62 12.12
C ILE A 21 -2.71 -11.99 12.35
N ALA A 22 -2.46 -12.94 11.45
CA ALA A 22 -3.09 -14.27 11.50
C ALA A 22 -2.60 -15.12 12.69
N ARG A 23 -1.43 -14.82 13.25
CA ARG A 23 -0.94 -15.51 14.45
C ARG A 23 -1.93 -15.40 15.60
N ASP A 24 -2.61 -14.27 15.69
CA ASP A 24 -3.56 -14.00 16.76
C ASP A 24 -5.00 -14.10 16.26
N LYS A 25 -5.29 -13.55 15.10
CA LYS A 25 -6.66 -13.47 14.56
C LYS A 25 -6.67 -13.75 13.06
N PRO A 26 -6.82 -15.02 12.63
CA PRO A 26 -6.79 -15.36 11.20
C PRO A 26 -7.86 -14.62 10.38
N GLU A 27 -9.05 -14.42 10.92
CA GLU A 27 -10.10 -13.73 10.20
C GLU A 27 -9.80 -12.23 10.05
N ALA A 28 -9.15 -11.64 11.05
CA ALA A 28 -8.72 -10.24 10.96
C ALA A 28 -7.70 -10.05 9.85
N ALA A 29 -6.82 -11.04 9.64
CA ALA A 29 -5.86 -11.00 8.53
C ALA A 29 -6.57 -10.97 7.18
N ARG A 30 -7.59 -11.79 7.00
CA ARG A 30 -8.37 -11.81 5.75
C ARG A 30 -9.08 -10.48 5.52
N SER A 31 -9.70 -9.94 6.56
CA SER A 31 -10.41 -8.66 6.48
C SER A 31 -9.44 -7.53 6.14
N TRP A 32 -8.25 -7.56 6.72
CA TRP A 32 -7.23 -6.56 6.45
C TRP A 32 -6.77 -6.59 5.00
N ILE A 33 -6.47 -7.78 4.46
CA ILE A 33 -6.07 -7.94 3.06
C ILE A 33 -7.18 -7.43 2.14
N HIS A 34 -8.43 -7.78 2.43
CA HIS A 34 -9.56 -7.35 1.64
C HIS A 34 -9.68 -5.83 1.63
N LYS A 35 -9.55 -5.21 2.80
CA LYS A 35 -9.60 -3.75 2.95
C LYS A 35 -8.49 -3.06 2.14
N ILE A 36 -7.27 -3.59 2.22
CA ILE A 36 -6.14 -3.03 1.47
C ILE A 36 -6.40 -3.10 -0.04
N ARG A 37 -6.94 -4.21 -0.53
CA ARG A 37 -7.23 -4.37 -1.96
C ARG A 37 -8.30 -3.38 -2.43
N ILE A 38 -9.34 -3.17 -1.61
CA ILE A 38 -10.39 -2.20 -1.91
C ILE A 38 -9.81 -0.79 -1.98
N VAL A 39 -8.97 -0.43 -1.01
CA VAL A 39 -8.33 0.90 -0.98
C VAL A 39 -7.43 1.09 -2.20
N CYS A 40 -6.62 0.09 -2.54
CA CYS A 40 -5.74 0.17 -3.70
C CYS A 40 -6.54 0.33 -5.00
N GLN A 41 -7.67 -0.33 -5.11
CA GLN A 41 -8.53 -0.18 -6.28
C GLN A 41 -9.08 1.26 -6.38
N ALA A 42 -9.47 1.85 -5.25
CA ALA A 42 -9.91 3.24 -5.23
C ALA A 42 -8.78 4.19 -5.62
N LEU A 43 -7.56 3.93 -5.15
CA LEU A 43 -6.39 4.72 -5.52
C LEU A 43 -6.05 4.58 -7.00
N ALA A 44 -6.29 3.42 -7.60
CA ALA A 44 -6.07 3.22 -9.02
C ALA A 44 -7.03 4.05 -9.86
N ILE A 45 -8.26 4.22 -9.38
CA ILE A 45 -9.27 5.04 -10.04
C ILE A 45 -8.97 6.52 -9.86
N GLN A 46 -8.54 6.92 -8.67
CA GLN A 46 -8.28 8.33 -8.33
C GLN A 46 -6.99 8.45 -7.50
N PRO A 47 -5.82 8.43 -8.17
CA PRO A 47 -4.54 8.47 -7.44
C PRO A 47 -4.33 9.70 -6.56
N THR A 48 -5.00 10.81 -6.88
CA THR A 48 -4.89 12.04 -6.09
C THR A 48 -5.51 11.94 -4.70
N LEU A 49 -6.21 10.84 -4.38
CA LEU A 49 -6.60 10.56 -2.99
C LEU A 49 -5.37 10.37 -2.11
N GLY A 50 -4.25 9.93 -2.68
CA GLY A 50 -3.00 9.80 -1.96
C GLY A 50 -2.24 11.11 -1.91
N GLU A 51 -1.41 11.26 -0.87
CA GLU A 51 -0.60 12.46 -0.66
C GLU A 51 0.71 12.34 -1.43
N ALA A 52 1.12 13.40 -2.12
CA ALA A 52 2.38 13.43 -2.84
C ALA A 52 3.56 13.34 -1.86
N ARG A 53 4.56 12.50 -2.20
CA ARG A 53 5.75 12.28 -1.37
C ARG A 53 7.01 12.61 -2.16
N THR A 54 7.31 13.89 -2.27
CA THR A 54 8.49 14.35 -3.00
C THR A 54 9.78 14.15 -2.22
N GLU A 55 9.69 14.04 -0.90
CA GLU A 55 10.84 13.90 -0.01
C GLU A 55 11.62 12.59 -0.20
N PHE A 56 11.02 11.59 -0.86
CA PHE A 56 11.71 10.32 -1.11
C PHE A 56 12.50 10.31 -2.42
N GLY A 57 12.48 11.41 -3.17
CA GLY A 57 13.24 11.52 -4.41
C GLY A 57 12.75 10.64 -5.56
N VAL A 58 11.62 9.98 -5.39
CA VAL A 58 11.02 9.14 -6.43
C VAL A 58 9.90 9.92 -7.11
N SER A 59 10.05 10.14 -8.42
CA SER A 59 9.06 10.88 -9.18
C SER A 59 7.70 10.20 -9.11
N GLY A 60 6.67 10.97 -8.79
CA GLY A 60 5.30 10.50 -8.76
C GLY A 60 4.93 9.66 -7.54
N CYS A 61 5.84 9.52 -6.56
CA CYS A 61 5.53 8.75 -5.36
C CYS A 61 4.43 9.42 -4.54
N ARG A 62 3.44 8.62 -4.15
CA ARG A 62 2.33 9.06 -3.31
C ARG A 62 2.12 8.06 -2.19
N SER A 63 1.42 8.46 -1.14
CA SER A 63 1.10 7.57 -0.03
C SER A 63 -0.33 7.75 0.44
N PHE A 64 -0.87 6.69 1.04
CA PHE A 64 -2.21 6.71 1.63
C PHE A 64 -2.21 5.82 2.86
N SER A 65 -2.69 6.35 3.99
CA SER A 65 -2.72 5.61 5.25
C SER A 65 -3.99 4.80 5.39
N VAL A 66 -3.86 3.56 5.84
CA VAL A 66 -4.98 2.68 6.16
C VAL A 66 -4.72 2.11 7.56
N GLY A 67 -5.44 2.61 8.57
CA GLY A 67 -5.17 2.25 9.95
C GLY A 67 -3.74 2.60 10.32
N HIS A 68 -2.98 1.61 10.79
CA HIS A 68 -1.59 1.81 11.17
C HIS A 68 -0.59 1.60 10.04
N TYR A 69 -1.07 1.35 8.82
CA TYR A 69 -0.22 1.04 7.68
C TYR A 69 -0.26 2.14 6.65
N VAL A 70 0.82 2.27 5.89
CA VAL A 70 0.94 3.27 4.83
C VAL A 70 1.21 2.54 3.53
N ILE A 71 0.40 2.85 2.51
CA ILE A 71 0.57 2.33 1.16
C ILE A 71 1.37 3.37 0.37
N PHE A 72 2.52 2.97 -0.16
CA PHE A 72 3.31 3.80 -1.08
C PHE A 72 3.08 3.31 -2.50
N PHE A 73 2.71 4.21 -3.38
CA PHE A 73 2.33 3.84 -4.74
C PHE A 73 2.72 4.95 -5.72
N ARG A 74 2.73 4.59 -7.00
CA ARG A 74 2.93 5.54 -8.10
C ARG A 74 1.82 5.37 -9.12
N PRO A 75 1.26 6.48 -9.64
CA PRO A 75 0.33 6.39 -10.76
C PRO A 75 1.02 5.80 -11.99
N LYS A 76 0.28 5.00 -12.72
CA LYS A 76 0.67 4.42 -13.99
C LYS A 76 -0.37 4.77 -15.02
N GLU A 77 -0.07 4.52 -16.29
CA GLU A 77 -0.98 4.82 -17.39
C GLU A 77 -2.35 4.16 -17.21
N GLU A 78 -2.37 2.94 -16.68
CA GLU A 78 -3.60 2.16 -16.52
C GLU A 78 -4.01 1.94 -15.07
N GLY A 79 -3.51 2.75 -14.13
CA GLY A 79 -3.84 2.59 -12.73
C GLY A 79 -2.70 3.00 -11.82
N ILE A 80 -2.29 2.11 -10.93
CA ILE A 80 -1.18 2.38 -10.00
C ILE A 80 -0.29 1.14 -9.86
N GLU A 81 0.95 1.41 -9.43
CA GLU A 81 1.84 0.37 -8.93
C GLU A 81 2.02 0.60 -7.44
N VAL A 82 1.67 -0.38 -6.62
CA VAL A 82 1.92 -0.34 -5.18
C VAL A 82 3.36 -0.78 -4.95
N ALA A 83 4.18 0.14 -4.44
CA ALA A 83 5.60 -0.12 -4.24
C ALA A 83 5.88 -0.78 -2.90
N ARG A 84 5.26 -0.30 -1.83
CA ARG A 84 5.43 -0.83 -0.48
C ARG A 84 4.16 -0.67 0.34
N VAL A 85 4.01 -1.54 1.35
CA VAL A 85 3.00 -1.37 2.39
C VAL A 85 3.72 -1.54 3.73
N ILE A 86 3.78 -0.49 4.53
CA ILE A 86 4.66 -0.44 5.69
C ILE A 86 3.89 0.07 6.91
N HIS A 87 4.23 -0.47 8.09
CA HIS A 87 3.66 0.03 9.33
C HIS A 87 4.12 1.48 9.56
N GLY A 88 3.17 2.37 9.83
CA GLY A 88 3.43 3.80 9.93
C GLY A 88 4.32 4.23 11.08
N SER A 89 4.58 3.35 12.06
CA SER A 89 5.49 3.65 13.16
C SER A 89 6.96 3.51 12.79
N ARG A 90 7.27 2.93 11.60
CA ARG A 90 8.64 2.81 11.15
C ARG A 90 9.15 4.16 10.68
N ASP A 91 10.48 4.34 10.78
CA ASP A 91 11.12 5.53 10.24
C ASP A 91 11.09 5.47 8.71
N LEU A 92 10.16 6.21 8.13
CA LEU A 92 9.97 6.21 6.68
C LEU A 92 11.12 6.85 5.93
N ARG A 93 11.99 7.59 6.62
CA ARG A 93 13.15 8.24 6.00
C ARG A 93 14.25 7.26 5.67
N SER A 94 14.25 6.09 6.27
CA SER A 94 15.29 5.08 6.04
C SER A 94 14.91 4.07 4.96
N LEU A 95 13.85 4.32 4.24
CA LEU A 95 13.41 3.47 3.15
C LEU A 95 14.28 3.60 1.89
#